data_834d87ea1bcd3001b2341a2ea7c510a0
#
_entry.id   834d87ea1bcd3001b2341a2ea7c510a0
#
_cell.length_a   1.000
_cell.length_b   1.000
_cell.length_c   1.000
_cell.angle_alpha   90.00
_cell.angle_beta   90.00
_cell.angle_gamma   90.00
#
_symmetry.space_group_name_H-M   'P 1'
#
loop_
_entity.id
_entity.type
_entity.pdbx_description
1 polymer ?
#
loop_
_entity_poly.entity_id
_entity_poly.type
_entity_poly.pdbx_seq_one_letter_code
_entity_poly.pdbx_strand_id
1 'polypeptide(L)'
;MKEEEVNRCQIQEWYPKFKSVSIRTQIHELPESFIQYLLDDSGPFLLPVSIYNDDALPNRIHNPEEEEDYQVSERSGDESEQSSPPPSFPELELKIKESIESLGGAVFPKLNWSSPKDSAWISTTGSLRCATFSEIALLLRSSESLIHDLCHAYDSCSDKSSSRPHNFFLALRKWYPSLRPEMEFRCFVRGQNLVGISQREVTTFYPILLEKKIDLERLIQQFYEDDVRLKFESENYTFDVYVTKDERIKVLDFNPWGAFTLPLLFDWEELEQNTGEEGNNVDFRIVESQCAVRPGLKTAVPYDYLDTSTGSGWDQFLRNADMELQRQTRSSEAGA
;
A
#
# COMPACT_ATOMS: atom_id res chain seq x y z
N MET A 1 1.13 20.63 7.01
CA MET A 1 1.72 19.66 7.96
C MET A 1 3.22 19.88 8.07
N LYS A 2 3.86 19.38 9.13
CA LYS A 2 5.30 19.46 9.34
C LYS A 2 5.96 18.12 9.14
N GLU A 3 7.27 18.10 8.81
CA GLU A 3 8.03 16.84 8.68
C GLU A 3 7.91 15.95 9.92
N GLU A 4 7.92 16.53 11.11
CA GLU A 4 7.78 15.79 12.36
C GLU A 4 6.43 15.05 12.47
N GLU A 5 5.33 15.66 12.00
CA GLU A 5 4.00 15.04 12.02
C GLU A 5 3.94 13.84 11.04
N VAL A 6 4.58 13.96 9.87
CA VAL A 6 4.72 12.88 8.91
C VAL A 6 5.60 11.76 9.48
N ASN A 7 6.72 12.11 10.11
CA ASN A 7 7.65 11.14 10.68
C ASN A 7 7.03 10.32 11.81
N ARG A 8 6.20 10.93 12.68
CA ARG A 8 5.50 10.20 13.75
C ARG A 8 4.56 9.12 13.22
N CYS A 9 4.11 9.23 11.97
CA CYS A 9 3.26 8.23 11.31
C CYS A 9 4.07 7.08 10.68
N GLN A 10 5.40 7.12 10.71
CA GLN A 10 6.23 6.00 10.25
C GLN A 10 6.06 4.79 11.16
N ILE A 11 5.98 3.59 10.56
CA ILE A 11 5.69 2.37 11.33
C ILE A 11 6.73 2.06 12.40
N GLN A 12 8.00 2.37 12.18
CA GLN A 12 9.06 2.17 13.17
C GLN A 12 8.94 3.15 14.37
N GLU A 13 8.26 4.29 14.20
CA GLU A 13 8.05 5.28 15.25
C GLU A 13 6.84 4.95 16.13
N TRP A 14 5.71 4.62 15.50
CA TRP A 14 4.49 4.37 16.26
C TRP A 14 4.35 2.93 16.76
N TYR A 15 4.80 1.92 16.00
CA TYR A 15 4.58 0.52 16.35
C TYR A 15 5.12 0.11 17.73
N PRO A 16 6.31 0.53 18.17
CA PRO A 16 6.81 0.19 19.51
C PRO A 16 5.87 0.64 20.63
N LYS A 17 5.23 1.82 20.47
CA LYS A 17 4.28 2.39 21.44
C LYS A 17 2.95 1.62 21.49
N PHE A 18 2.55 1.04 20.36
CA PHE A 18 1.25 0.34 20.17
C PHE A 18 1.38 -1.16 19.94
N LYS A 19 2.54 -1.75 20.19
CA LYS A 19 2.83 -3.17 19.90
C LYS A 19 1.81 -4.15 20.52
N SER A 20 1.33 -3.88 21.73
CA SER A 20 0.36 -4.74 22.45
C SER A 20 -1.02 -4.75 21.80
N VAL A 21 -1.41 -3.64 21.19
CA VAL A 21 -2.72 -3.44 20.57
C VAL A 21 -2.65 -3.41 19.02
N SER A 22 -1.54 -3.84 18.43
CA SER A 22 -1.35 -3.88 16.97
C SER A 22 -1.23 -5.30 16.43
N ILE A 23 -1.17 -5.42 15.11
CA ILE A 23 -0.82 -6.65 14.42
C ILE A 23 0.67 -6.95 14.67
N ARG A 24 1.01 -8.20 14.93
CA ARG A 24 2.41 -8.62 15.12
C ARG A 24 3.25 -8.25 13.89
N THR A 25 4.33 -7.54 14.12
CA THR A 25 5.19 -6.96 13.08
C THR A 25 6.65 -7.16 13.46
N GLN A 26 7.48 -7.43 12.46
CA GLN A 26 8.94 -7.34 12.51
C GLN A 26 9.37 -6.20 11.61
N ILE A 27 10.31 -5.37 12.07
CA ILE A 27 10.75 -4.17 11.34
C ILE A 27 12.24 -4.29 11.10
N HIS A 28 12.65 -4.10 9.84
CA HIS A 28 14.05 -4.14 9.40
C HIS A 28 14.41 -2.85 8.71
N GLU A 29 15.55 -2.29 9.06
CA GLU A 29 16.14 -1.20 8.30
C GLU A 29 16.62 -1.73 6.94
N LEU A 30 16.33 -1.00 5.88
CA LEU A 30 16.71 -1.36 4.52
C LEU A 30 18.06 -0.74 4.16
N PRO A 31 18.97 -1.51 3.56
CA PRO A 31 20.22 -0.95 3.05
C PRO A 31 19.95 -0.06 1.83
N GLU A 32 20.75 0.99 1.67
CA GLU A 32 20.60 1.94 0.54
C GLU A 32 20.69 1.22 -0.82
N SER A 33 21.48 0.14 -0.92
CA SER A 33 21.55 -0.68 -2.14
C SER A 33 20.20 -1.32 -2.52
N PHE A 34 19.38 -1.68 -1.53
CA PHE A 34 18.04 -2.20 -1.80
C PHE A 34 17.07 -1.07 -2.19
N ILE A 35 17.22 0.12 -1.59
CA ILE A 35 16.44 1.31 -2.01
C ILE A 35 16.74 1.67 -3.46
N GLN A 36 18.02 1.68 -3.84
CA GLN A 36 18.43 1.93 -5.24
C GLN A 36 17.85 0.86 -6.18
N TYR A 37 17.83 -0.41 -5.77
CA TYR A 37 17.20 -1.47 -6.53
C TYR A 37 15.69 -1.25 -6.73
N LEU A 38 14.97 -0.75 -5.69
CA LEU A 38 13.54 -0.46 -5.81
C LEU A 38 13.25 0.72 -6.76
N LEU A 39 14.18 1.67 -6.86
CA LEU A 39 14.07 2.88 -7.67
C LEU A 39 14.68 2.73 -9.08
N ASP A 40 15.36 1.61 -9.36
CA ASP A 40 16.03 1.42 -10.64
C ASP A 40 15.02 1.05 -11.73
N ASP A 41 14.85 1.97 -12.68
CA ASP A 41 13.97 1.85 -13.86
C ASP A 41 14.77 1.78 -15.16
N SER A 42 16.12 1.71 -15.07
CA SER A 42 17.02 1.83 -16.20
C SER A 42 17.29 0.53 -16.97
N GLY A 43 16.73 -0.61 -16.51
CA GLY A 43 17.05 -1.92 -17.06
C GLY A 43 15.88 -2.92 -17.03
N PRO A 44 16.12 -4.17 -17.38
CA PRO A 44 15.10 -5.20 -17.29
C PRO A 44 14.65 -5.40 -15.84
N PHE A 45 13.38 -5.69 -15.63
CA PHE A 45 12.82 -6.00 -14.33
C PHE A 45 13.37 -7.35 -13.82
N LEU A 46 14.46 -7.31 -13.06
CA LEU A 46 15.08 -8.48 -12.47
C LEU A 46 14.72 -8.58 -10.98
N LEU A 47 14.26 -9.76 -10.57
CA LEU A 47 14.12 -10.05 -9.15
C LEU A 47 15.47 -10.39 -8.54
N PRO A 48 15.67 -10.14 -7.22
CA PRO A 48 16.88 -10.56 -6.52
C PRO A 48 17.08 -12.06 -6.62
N VAL A 49 18.34 -12.47 -6.80
CA VAL A 49 18.69 -13.90 -6.74
C VAL A 49 18.52 -14.37 -5.31
N SER A 50 17.70 -15.39 -5.11
CA SER A 50 17.57 -16.04 -3.81
C SER A 50 18.79 -16.91 -3.54
N ILE A 51 19.30 -16.84 -2.30
CA ILE A 51 20.33 -17.75 -1.81
C ILE A 51 19.76 -19.12 -1.41
N TYR A 52 18.42 -19.25 -1.38
CA TYR A 52 17.71 -20.48 -1.04
C TYR A 52 16.97 -21.01 -2.27
N ASN A 53 17.24 -22.25 -2.65
CA ASN A 53 16.60 -22.88 -3.80
C ASN A 53 15.07 -23.02 -3.68
N ASP A 54 14.55 -23.01 -2.44
CA ASP A 54 13.12 -23.13 -2.14
C ASP A 54 12.31 -21.87 -2.51
N ASP A 55 12.98 -20.74 -2.73
CA ASP A 55 12.34 -19.44 -3.06
C ASP A 55 12.27 -19.20 -4.57
N ALA A 56 12.71 -20.12 -5.38
CA ALA A 56 12.54 -20.02 -6.84
C ALA A 56 11.04 -19.99 -7.16
N LEU A 57 10.59 -18.93 -7.81
CA LEU A 57 9.27 -18.91 -8.47
C LEU A 57 9.21 -20.18 -9.33
N PRO A 58 8.09 -20.94 -9.32
CA PRO A 58 8.02 -22.19 -10.06
C PRO A 58 8.46 -21.92 -11.50
N ASN A 59 9.58 -22.53 -11.87
CA ASN A 59 10.03 -22.52 -13.26
C ASN A 59 8.82 -22.88 -14.12
N ARG A 60 8.56 -22.11 -15.16
CA ARG A 60 7.63 -22.50 -16.22
C ARG A 60 7.83 -23.98 -16.46
N ILE A 61 6.75 -24.72 -16.33
CA ILE A 61 6.69 -26.17 -16.52
C ILE A 61 7.54 -26.51 -17.75
N HIS A 62 8.73 -27.01 -17.51
CA HIS A 62 9.50 -27.67 -18.56
C HIS A 62 8.79 -28.99 -18.77
N ASN A 63 8.06 -29.08 -19.86
CA ASN A 63 7.48 -30.33 -20.28
C ASN A 63 8.65 -31.20 -20.75
N PRO A 64 9.00 -32.32 -20.08
CA PRO A 64 10.19 -33.10 -20.43
C PRO A 64 10.03 -33.93 -21.72
N GLU A 65 8.96 -33.76 -22.46
CA GLU A 65 8.63 -34.57 -23.64
C GLU A 65 8.76 -33.86 -24.99
N GLU A 66 9.29 -32.63 -25.05
CA GLU A 66 9.58 -31.93 -26.32
C GLU A 66 11.08 -31.61 -26.44
N GLU A 67 11.91 -32.66 -26.52
CA GLU A 67 13.21 -32.58 -27.19
C GLU A 67 13.01 -32.62 -28.70
N GLU A 68 12.49 -31.56 -29.30
CA GLU A 68 12.66 -31.34 -30.74
C GLU A 68 13.88 -30.42 -30.96
N ASP A 69 14.80 -31.05 -31.66
CA ASP A 69 16.07 -30.62 -32.22
C ASP A 69 15.95 -29.27 -32.97
N TYR A 70 16.02 -28.13 -32.26
CA TYR A 70 16.17 -26.81 -32.90
C TYR A 70 17.66 -26.57 -33.16
N GLN A 71 18.12 -26.86 -34.34
CA GLN A 71 19.39 -26.36 -34.88
C GLN A 71 19.39 -24.84 -34.77
N VAL A 72 20.19 -24.33 -33.83
CA VAL A 72 20.50 -22.92 -33.74
C VAL A 72 21.31 -22.53 -34.96
N SER A 73 20.66 -21.88 -35.94
CA SER A 73 21.38 -21.18 -37.00
C SER A 73 22.21 -20.07 -36.38
N GLU A 74 23.52 -20.19 -36.47
CA GLU A 74 24.46 -19.13 -36.18
C GLU A 74 24.15 -17.89 -37.03
N ARG A 75 23.45 -16.92 -36.47
CA ARG A 75 23.46 -15.56 -36.97
C ARG A 75 24.50 -14.79 -36.20
N SER A 76 25.60 -14.56 -36.86
CA SER A 76 26.66 -13.65 -36.49
C SER A 76 26.15 -12.24 -36.32
N GLY A 77 26.64 -11.61 -35.26
CA GLY A 77 26.79 -10.15 -35.15
C GLY A 77 25.64 -9.49 -34.42
N ASP A 78 25.77 -9.16 -33.16
CA ASP A 78 26.02 -7.80 -32.74
C ASP A 78 25.95 -7.68 -31.19
N GLU A 79 26.89 -6.93 -30.66
CA GLU A 79 26.95 -6.29 -29.36
C GLU A 79 26.43 -7.11 -28.16
N SER A 80 27.38 -7.64 -27.42
CA SER A 80 27.21 -8.11 -26.06
C SER A 80 26.65 -6.98 -25.21
N GLU A 81 25.33 -6.87 -25.09
CA GLU A 81 24.73 -6.24 -23.92
C GLU A 81 25.26 -7.00 -22.71
N GLN A 82 26.21 -6.39 -22.00
CA GLN A 82 26.66 -6.87 -20.71
C GLN A 82 25.44 -6.81 -19.79
N SER A 83 24.70 -7.90 -19.75
CA SER A 83 23.62 -8.04 -18.77
C SER A 83 24.24 -7.97 -17.39
N SER A 84 23.98 -6.89 -16.70
CA SER A 84 24.40 -6.73 -15.30
C SER A 84 23.94 -7.94 -14.50
N PRO A 85 24.79 -8.48 -13.62
CA PRO A 85 24.38 -9.61 -12.80
C PRO A 85 23.12 -9.25 -12.00
N PRO A 86 22.18 -10.19 -11.82
CA PRO A 86 20.97 -9.91 -11.06
C PRO A 86 21.32 -9.49 -9.63
N PRO A 87 20.55 -8.56 -9.03
CA PRO A 87 20.83 -8.02 -7.70
C PRO A 87 20.75 -9.14 -6.64
N SER A 88 21.56 -9.02 -5.59
CA SER A 88 21.60 -10.00 -4.48
C SER A 88 21.69 -9.29 -3.14
N PHE A 89 20.85 -9.72 -2.17
CA PHE A 89 20.76 -9.13 -0.84
C PHE A 89 20.73 -10.22 0.25
N PRO A 90 21.78 -11.04 0.39
CA PRO A 90 21.77 -12.26 1.22
C PRO A 90 21.47 -12.00 2.70
N GLU A 91 22.01 -10.93 3.28
CA GLU A 91 21.75 -10.58 4.69
C GLU A 91 20.32 -10.12 4.94
N LEU A 92 19.76 -9.35 4.00
CA LEU A 92 18.38 -8.90 4.09
C LEU A 92 17.42 -10.08 3.92
N GLU A 93 17.68 -10.95 2.94
CA GLU A 93 16.89 -12.15 2.67
C GLU A 93 16.84 -13.07 3.89
N LEU A 94 17.99 -13.31 4.54
CA LEU A 94 18.05 -14.13 5.75
C LEU A 94 17.17 -13.56 6.88
N LYS A 95 17.29 -12.25 7.16
CA LYS A 95 16.47 -11.56 8.18
C LYS A 95 14.97 -11.63 7.87
N ILE A 96 14.61 -11.48 6.59
CA ILE A 96 13.23 -11.56 6.14
C ILE A 96 12.69 -12.97 6.30
N LYS A 97 13.45 -14.00 5.91
CA LYS A 97 13.07 -15.42 6.06
C LYS A 97 12.80 -15.77 7.53
N GLU A 98 13.71 -15.44 8.43
CA GLU A 98 13.54 -15.65 9.87
C GLU A 98 12.28 -14.95 10.41
N SER A 99 12.01 -13.74 9.91
CA SER A 99 10.83 -12.99 10.30
C SER A 99 9.52 -13.62 9.80
N ILE A 100 9.48 -14.09 8.54
CA ILE A 100 8.34 -14.80 7.98
C ILE A 100 8.05 -16.06 8.81
N GLU A 101 9.06 -16.84 9.13
CA GLU A 101 8.94 -18.04 9.97
C GLU A 101 8.39 -17.70 11.37
N SER A 102 8.97 -16.70 12.04
CA SER A 102 8.54 -16.25 13.37
C SER A 102 7.12 -15.71 13.41
N LEU A 103 6.64 -15.14 12.29
CA LEU A 103 5.29 -14.61 12.13
C LEU A 103 4.26 -15.65 11.67
N GLY A 104 4.70 -16.89 11.41
CA GLY A 104 3.81 -18.01 11.08
C GLY A 104 3.72 -18.33 9.59
N GLY A 105 4.76 -18.04 8.82
CA GLY A 105 4.94 -18.47 7.43
C GLY A 105 4.26 -17.59 6.37
N ALA A 106 3.56 -16.53 6.77
CA ALA A 106 3.00 -15.57 5.82
C ALA A 106 2.89 -14.17 6.43
N VAL A 107 3.27 -13.17 5.62
CA VAL A 107 3.30 -11.76 6.00
C VAL A 107 2.73 -10.88 4.89
N PHE A 108 2.51 -9.59 5.18
CA PHE A 108 2.38 -8.56 4.17
C PHE A 108 3.37 -7.42 4.43
N PRO A 109 4.00 -6.91 3.37
CA PRO A 109 5.02 -5.87 3.50
C PRO A 109 4.39 -4.48 3.64
N LYS A 110 5.11 -3.60 4.33
CA LYS A 110 4.83 -2.16 4.41
C LYS A 110 6.17 -1.44 4.54
N LEU A 111 6.36 -0.36 3.79
CA LEU A 111 7.47 0.57 4.04
C LEU A 111 7.12 1.50 5.20
N ASN A 112 7.86 2.57 5.37
CA ASN A 112 7.69 3.54 6.47
C ASN A 112 6.21 3.92 6.65
N TRP A 113 5.48 4.23 5.56
CA TRP A 113 4.08 4.66 5.59
C TRP A 113 3.15 3.76 4.78
N SER A 114 3.57 3.28 3.61
CA SER A 114 2.69 2.65 2.63
C SER A 114 2.91 1.14 2.49
N SER A 115 1.82 0.41 2.25
CA SER A 115 1.86 -0.98 1.78
C SER A 115 1.62 -1.00 0.27
N PRO A 116 2.24 -1.90 -0.49
CA PRO A 116 2.18 -1.98 -1.95
C PRO A 116 0.83 -2.51 -2.46
N LYS A 117 -0.27 -1.82 -2.10
CA LYS A 117 -1.64 -2.25 -2.42
C LYS A 117 -1.95 -2.21 -3.91
N ASP A 118 -1.38 -1.23 -4.59
CA ASP A 118 -1.49 -1.00 -6.03
C ASP A 118 -0.81 -2.10 -6.87
N SER A 119 0.16 -2.82 -6.31
CA SER A 119 0.83 -3.96 -6.96
C SER A 119 0.24 -5.34 -6.60
N ALA A 120 -0.79 -5.42 -5.76
CA ALA A 120 -1.36 -6.71 -5.32
C ALA A 120 -1.80 -7.62 -6.48
N TRP A 121 -2.20 -7.04 -7.61
CA TRP A 121 -2.63 -7.76 -8.82
C TRP A 121 -1.53 -8.60 -9.46
N ILE A 122 -0.23 -8.26 -9.26
CA ILE A 122 0.89 -9.00 -9.82
C ILE A 122 1.22 -10.26 -9.01
N SER A 123 0.74 -10.34 -7.76
CA SER A 123 0.96 -11.53 -6.93
C SER A 123 0.13 -12.71 -7.42
N THR A 124 0.63 -13.92 -7.22
CA THR A 124 -0.07 -15.17 -7.58
C THR A 124 -1.42 -15.33 -6.85
N THR A 125 -1.58 -14.67 -5.72
CA THR A 125 -2.79 -14.74 -4.89
C THR A 125 -3.73 -13.54 -5.09
N GLY A 126 -3.36 -12.55 -5.92
CA GLY A 126 -4.10 -11.28 -6.05
C GLY A 126 -4.17 -10.48 -4.74
N SER A 127 -3.24 -10.72 -3.82
CA SER A 127 -3.23 -10.10 -2.50
C SER A 127 -1.80 -9.74 -2.06
N LEU A 128 -1.68 -9.04 -0.93
CA LEU A 128 -0.38 -8.69 -0.35
C LEU A 128 0.28 -9.82 0.45
N ARG A 129 -0.29 -11.02 0.43
CA ARG A 129 0.27 -12.17 1.13
C ARG A 129 1.58 -12.60 0.50
N CYS A 130 2.65 -12.60 1.29
CA CYS A 130 3.97 -13.07 0.90
C CYS A 130 4.46 -14.16 1.84
N ALA A 131 5.14 -15.16 1.29
CA ALA A 131 5.81 -16.23 2.02
C ALA A 131 7.32 -16.25 1.76
N THR A 132 7.81 -15.48 0.78
CA THR A 132 9.21 -15.45 0.37
C THR A 132 9.73 -14.04 0.19
N PHE A 133 11.06 -13.86 0.20
CA PHE A 133 11.71 -12.59 -0.08
C PHE A 133 11.43 -12.11 -1.51
N SER A 134 11.43 -13.03 -2.48
CA SER A 134 11.19 -12.70 -3.88
C SER A 134 9.78 -12.13 -4.10
N GLU A 135 8.75 -12.69 -3.44
CA GLU A 135 7.38 -12.16 -3.48
C GLU A 135 7.31 -10.75 -2.89
N ILE A 136 8.02 -10.50 -1.78
CA ILE A 136 8.10 -9.17 -1.16
C ILE A 136 8.78 -8.18 -2.10
N ALA A 137 9.95 -8.53 -2.65
CA ALA A 137 10.69 -7.69 -3.58
C ALA A 137 9.88 -7.37 -4.84
N LEU A 138 9.14 -8.35 -5.38
CA LEU A 138 8.23 -8.18 -6.51
C LEU A 138 7.17 -7.12 -6.21
N LEU A 139 6.46 -7.25 -5.10
CA LEU A 139 5.40 -6.30 -4.74
C LEU A 139 5.96 -4.90 -4.48
N LEU A 140 7.07 -4.79 -3.75
CA LEU A 140 7.67 -3.48 -3.44
C LEU A 140 8.14 -2.75 -4.69
N ARG A 141 8.83 -3.45 -5.61
CA ARG A 141 9.37 -2.84 -6.83
C ARG A 141 8.28 -2.48 -7.85
N SER A 142 7.14 -3.18 -7.82
CA SER A 142 6.02 -2.96 -8.75
C SER A 142 5.01 -1.92 -8.25
N SER A 143 5.26 -1.26 -7.11
CA SER A 143 4.30 -0.35 -6.49
C SER A 143 4.69 1.11 -6.72
N GLU A 144 3.86 1.85 -7.43
CA GLU A 144 4.00 3.30 -7.62
C GLU A 144 3.75 4.08 -6.32
N SER A 145 2.84 3.62 -5.47
CA SER A 145 2.58 4.26 -4.18
C SER A 145 3.80 4.28 -3.27
N LEU A 146 4.71 3.31 -3.40
CA LEU A 146 5.97 3.27 -2.66
C LEU A 146 7.03 4.24 -3.22
N ILE A 147 6.97 4.59 -4.49
CA ILE A 147 7.85 5.64 -5.07
C ILE A 147 7.61 6.96 -4.35
N HIS A 148 6.35 7.26 -4.00
CA HIS A 148 6.05 8.43 -3.18
C HIS A 148 6.76 8.40 -1.82
N ASP A 149 6.68 7.29 -1.09
CA ASP A 149 7.39 7.11 0.19
C ASP A 149 8.91 7.30 0.01
N LEU A 150 9.46 6.75 -1.07
CA LEU A 150 10.89 6.73 -1.34
C LEU A 150 11.47 8.06 -1.85
N CYS A 151 10.66 8.89 -2.53
CA CYS A 151 11.14 10.08 -3.23
C CYS A 151 10.46 11.39 -2.79
N HIS A 152 9.21 11.33 -2.34
CA HIS A 152 8.31 12.49 -2.21
C HIS A 152 7.63 12.62 -0.85
N ALA A 153 8.05 11.84 0.15
CA ALA A 153 7.38 11.76 1.45
C ALA A 153 7.17 13.11 2.15
N TYR A 154 8.03 14.10 1.92
CA TYR A 154 7.97 15.42 2.55
C TYR A 154 7.52 16.54 1.62
N ASP A 155 7.07 16.23 0.39
CA ASP A 155 6.73 17.29 -0.59
C ASP A 155 5.60 18.22 -0.14
N SER A 156 4.68 17.72 0.69
CA SER A 156 3.62 18.54 1.27
C SER A 156 3.97 19.19 2.62
N CYS A 157 5.21 19.05 3.10
CA CYS A 157 5.63 19.67 4.35
C CYS A 157 6.02 21.13 4.15
N SER A 158 5.56 22.00 5.06
CA SER A 158 5.86 23.45 5.01
C SER A 158 7.28 23.77 5.48
N ASP A 159 7.91 22.88 6.22
CA ASP A 159 9.23 23.00 6.84
C ASP A 159 10.25 21.98 6.27
N LYS A 160 9.98 21.44 5.08
CA LYS A 160 10.80 20.39 4.50
C LYS A 160 12.26 20.79 4.35
N SER A 161 13.14 19.92 4.82
CA SER A 161 14.60 20.04 4.66
C SER A 161 15.15 19.14 3.55
N SER A 162 14.46 18.05 3.26
CA SER A 162 14.76 17.09 2.18
C SER A 162 13.46 16.61 1.52
N SER A 163 13.55 15.85 0.45
CA SER A 163 12.36 15.24 -0.19
C SER A 163 11.96 13.92 0.46
N ARG A 164 12.88 13.26 1.16
CA ARG A 164 12.70 11.92 1.74
C ARG A 164 13.49 11.73 3.04
N PRO A 165 13.12 10.76 3.90
CA PRO A 165 13.91 10.41 5.08
C PRO A 165 15.28 9.81 4.72
N HIS A 166 16.20 9.83 5.67
CA HIS A 166 17.53 9.22 5.49
C HIS A 166 17.48 7.69 5.54
N ASN A 167 16.61 7.13 6.40
CA ASN A 167 16.52 5.70 6.62
C ASN A 167 15.16 5.17 6.24
N PHE A 168 15.14 4.04 5.55
CA PHE A 168 13.93 3.32 5.19
C PHE A 168 13.82 2.02 5.95
N PHE A 169 12.59 1.65 6.26
CA PHE A 169 12.27 0.46 7.03
C PHE A 169 11.23 -0.39 6.32
N LEU A 170 11.46 -1.70 6.33
CA LEU A 170 10.51 -2.70 5.88
C LEU A 170 9.86 -3.34 7.11
N ALA A 171 8.57 -3.16 7.24
CA ALA A 171 7.76 -3.84 8.23
C ALA A 171 7.09 -5.07 7.61
N LEU A 172 7.39 -6.23 8.16
CA LEU A 172 6.74 -7.49 7.86
C LEU A 172 5.63 -7.72 8.88
N ARG A 173 4.40 -7.65 8.43
CA ARG A 173 3.23 -7.74 9.29
C ARG A 173 2.58 -9.11 9.11
N LYS A 174 2.27 -9.79 10.23
CA LYS A 174 1.66 -11.11 10.19
C LYS A 174 0.39 -11.12 9.33
N TRP A 175 0.30 -12.04 8.39
CA TRP A 175 -0.90 -12.25 7.59
C TRP A 175 -2.00 -12.97 8.39
N TYR A 176 -3.20 -12.42 8.35
CA TYR A 176 -4.40 -13.02 8.93
C TYR A 176 -5.45 -13.21 7.84
N PRO A 177 -5.70 -14.44 7.37
CA PRO A 177 -6.63 -14.69 6.26
C PRO A 177 -8.10 -14.40 6.60
N SER A 178 -8.41 -14.25 7.88
CA SER A 178 -9.77 -14.05 8.39
C SER A 178 -10.11 -12.59 8.69
N LEU A 179 -9.26 -11.64 8.31
CA LEU A 179 -9.61 -10.23 8.41
C LEU A 179 -10.78 -9.90 7.48
N ARG A 180 -11.75 -9.16 8.01
CA ARG A 180 -12.98 -8.78 7.32
C ARG A 180 -12.97 -7.28 7.06
N PRO A 181 -13.07 -6.84 5.79
CA PRO A 181 -13.01 -5.43 5.43
C PRO A 181 -14.06 -4.56 6.15
N GLU A 182 -15.23 -5.13 6.46
CA GLU A 182 -16.30 -4.43 7.17
C GLU A 182 -15.95 -4.05 8.61
N MET A 183 -14.88 -4.64 9.17
CA MET A 183 -14.41 -4.35 10.53
C MET A 183 -13.19 -3.43 10.56
N GLU A 184 -12.84 -2.81 9.45
CA GLU A 184 -11.79 -1.80 9.35
C GLU A 184 -12.39 -0.39 9.33
N PHE A 185 -11.85 0.49 10.18
CA PHE A 185 -12.31 1.87 10.32
C PHE A 185 -11.14 2.83 10.30
N ARG A 186 -11.34 4.01 9.70
CA ARG A 186 -10.43 5.16 9.81
C ARG A 186 -11.00 6.17 10.79
N CYS A 187 -10.18 6.56 11.73
CA CYS A 187 -10.46 7.53 12.77
C CYS A 187 -9.73 8.82 12.48
N PHE A 188 -10.40 9.95 12.66
CA PHE A 188 -9.88 11.29 12.42
C PHE A 188 -9.75 12.02 13.74
N VAL A 189 -8.52 12.48 14.04
CA VAL A 189 -8.22 13.21 15.28
C VAL A 189 -7.79 14.62 14.93
N ARG A 190 -8.43 15.61 15.54
CA ARG A 190 -8.11 17.02 15.41
C ARG A 190 -8.04 17.70 16.76
N GLY A 191 -6.97 18.46 17.01
CA GLY A 191 -6.75 19.10 18.31
C GLY A 191 -6.77 18.09 19.45
N GLN A 192 -6.25 16.86 19.24
CA GLN A 192 -6.31 15.74 20.19
C GLN A 192 -7.73 15.29 20.55
N ASN A 193 -8.73 15.58 19.74
CA ASN A 193 -10.10 15.09 19.88
C ASN A 193 -10.44 14.17 18.69
N LEU A 194 -11.11 13.04 18.97
CA LEU A 194 -11.66 12.19 17.94
C LEU A 194 -12.89 12.88 17.36
N VAL A 195 -12.81 13.31 16.10
CA VAL A 195 -13.87 14.09 15.43
C VAL A 195 -14.69 13.29 14.44
N GLY A 196 -14.14 12.19 13.93
CA GLY A 196 -14.83 11.38 12.93
C GLY A 196 -14.33 9.93 12.89
N ILE A 197 -15.23 9.03 12.50
CA ILE A 197 -14.93 7.62 12.23
C ILE A 197 -15.56 7.28 10.88
N SER A 198 -14.81 6.67 9.98
CA SER A 198 -15.30 6.22 8.67
C SER A 198 -15.09 4.73 8.49
N GLN A 199 -16.08 4.05 7.91
CA GLN A 199 -15.86 2.76 7.27
C GLN A 199 -14.67 2.86 6.31
N ARG A 200 -13.73 1.90 6.36
CA ARG A 200 -12.50 1.92 5.55
C ARG A 200 -12.74 1.46 4.11
N GLU A 201 -13.55 0.40 3.94
CA GLU A 201 -13.95 -0.11 2.62
C GLU A 201 -15.24 0.56 2.17
N VAL A 202 -15.09 1.69 1.48
CA VAL A 202 -16.21 2.57 1.10
C VAL A 202 -16.91 2.16 -0.21
N THR A 203 -16.39 1.15 -0.90
CA THR A 203 -16.94 0.65 -2.17
C THR A 203 -17.95 -0.50 -1.97
N THR A 204 -18.24 -0.86 -0.72
CA THR A 204 -19.12 -1.98 -0.39
C THR A 204 -20.07 -1.62 0.75
N PHE A 205 -21.33 -1.96 0.57
CA PHE A 205 -22.34 -1.85 1.61
C PHE A 205 -22.36 -3.13 2.47
N TYR A 206 -22.26 -2.95 3.78
CA TYR A 206 -22.30 -4.03 4.77
C TYR A 206 -23.47 -3.85 5.71
N PRO A 207 -24.59 -4.60 5.57
CA PRO A 207 -25.79 -4.46 6.42
C PRO A 207 -25.50 -4.59 7.92
N ILE A 208 -24.54 -5.43 8.29
CA ILE A 208 -24.15 -5.65 9.69
C ILE A 208 -23.67 -4.36 10.39
N LEU A 209 -23.11 -3.40 9.63
CA LEU A 209 -22.66 -2.14 10.21
C LEU A 209 -23.80 -1.25 10.66
N LEU A 210 -24.98 -1.33 10.01
CA LEU A 210 -26.17 -0.59 10.45
C LEU A 210 -26.60 -1.02 11.86
N GLU A 211 -26.55 -2.34 12.12
CA GLU A 211 -26.95 -2.91 13.41
C GLU A 211 -25.93 -2.61 14.52
N LYS A 212 -24.64 -2.58 14.17
CA LYS A 212 -23.55 -2.45 15.14
C LYS A 212 -23.00 -1.03 15.28
N LYS A 213 -23.52 -0.05 14.54
CA LYS A 213 -22.96 1.31 14.46
C LYS A 213 -22.70 1.93 15.83
N ILE A 214 -23.69 1.92 16.72
CA ILE A 214 -23.60 2.54 18.05
C ILE A 214 -22.57 1.83 18.94
N ASP A 215 -22.55 0.49 18.90
CA ASP A 215 -21.60 -0.27 19.73
C ASP A 215 -20.17 -0.12 19.24
N LEU A 216 -19.96 -0.13 17.91
CA LEU A 216 -18.66 0.12 17.31
C LEU A 216 -18.14 1.53 17.59
N GLU A 217 -19.00 2.56 17.49
CA GLU A 217 -18.67 3.93 17.82
C GLU A 217 -18.17 4.04 19.26
N ARG A 218 -18.95 3.53 20.22
CA ARG A 218 -18.58 3.56 21.64
C ARG A 218 -17.26 2.83 21.90
N LEU A 219 -17.09 1.66 21.29
CA LEU A 219 -15.88 0.84 21.44
C LEU A 219 -14.65 1.56 20.92
N ILE A 220 -14.73 2.21 19.75
CA ILE A 220 -13.62 2.94 19.14
C ILE A 220 -13.30 4.20 19.93
N GLN A 221 -14.31 4.94 20.40
CA GLN A 221 -14.13 6.11 21.26
C GLN A 221 -13.41 5.73 22.56
N GLN A 222 -13.86 4.69 23.23
CA GLN A 222 -13.22 4.21 24.46
C GLN A 222 -11.76 3.81 24.22
N PHE A 223 -11.50 3.07 23.15
CA PHE A 223 -10.14 2.70 22.77
C PHE A 223 -9.25 3.91 22.47
N TYR A 224 -9.80 4.94 21.80
CA TYR A 224 -9.09 6.17 21.54
C TYR A 224 -8.65 6.84 22.85
N GLU A 225 -9.55 7.02 23.81
CA GLU A 225 -9.27 7.66 25.10
C GLU A 225 -8.25 6.86 25.93
N ASP A 226 -8.40 5.53 25.99
CA ASP A 226 -7.58 4.68 26.86
C ASP A 226 -6.20 4.38 26.27
N ASP A 227 -6.11 4.15 24.95
CA ASP A 227 -4.91 3.63 24.36
C ASP A 227 -4.18 4.58 23.39
N VAL A 228 -4.89 5.50 22.71
CA VAL A 228 -4.30 6.29 21.64
C VAL A 228 -3.96 7.71 22.08
N ARG A 229 -4.90 8.42 22.66
CA ARG A 229 -4.84 9.86 22.93
C ARG A 229 -3.56 10.29 23.65
N LEU A 230 -3.13 9.56 24.68
CA LEU A 230 -1.96 9.92 25.48
C LEU A 230 -0.64 9.37 24.95
N LYS A 231 -0.68 8.46 23.97
CA LYS A 231 0.52 7.78 23.46
C LYS A 231 0.98 8.31 22.10
N PHE A 232 0.07 8.92 21.32
CA PHE A 232 0.40 9.51 20.03
C PHE A 232 0.45 11.03 20.14
N GLU A 233 1.63 11.60 19.92
CA GLU A 233 1.98 12.97 20.33
C GLU A 233 1.53 14.06 19.34
N SER A 234 0.94 13.71 18.18
CA SER A 234 0.45 14.70 17.21
C SER A 234 -0.93 15.22 17.59
N GLU A 235 -1.20 16.47 17.28
CA GLU A 235 -2.51 17.09 17.53
C GLU A 235 -3.53 16.67 16.45
N ASN A 236 -3.07 16.58 15.20
CA ASN A 236 -3.92 16.27 14.05
C ASN A 236 -3.33 15.06 13.30
N TYR A 237 -4.12 14.00 13.17
CA TYR A 237 -3.71 12.77 12.49
C TYR A 237 -4.92 11.89 12.20
N THR A 238 -4.70 10.84 11.43
CA THR A 238 -5.67 9.74 11.30
C THR A 238 -5.03 8.45 11.77
N PHE A 239 -5.86 7.53 12.25
CA PHE A 239 -5.42 6.17 12.55
C PHE A 239 -6.45 5.16 12.08
N ASP A 240 -5.96 4.02 11.60
CA ASP A 240 -6.80 2.94 11.11
C ASP A 240 -6.85 1.82 12.16
N VAL A 241 -8.04 1.28 12.40
CA VAL A 241 -8.28 0.22 13.38
C VAL A 241 -9.03 -0.95 12.78
N TYR A 242 -8.84 -2.12 13.36
CA TYR A 242 -9.60 -3.33 13.09
C TYR A 242 -10.31 -3.80 14.37
N VAL A 243 -11.60 -4.03 14.28
CA VAL A 243 -12.39 -4.58 15.39
C VAL A 243 -12.50 -6.09 15.22
N THR A 244 -11.97 -6.84 16.19
CA THR A 244 -11.98 -8.31 16.18
C THR A 244 -13.36 -8.85 16.57
N LYS A 245 -13.60 -10.16 16.34
CA LYS A 245 -14.87 -10.83 16.69
C LYS A 245 -15.19 -10.78 18.18
N ASP A 246 -14.17 -10.73 19.03
CA ASP A 246 -14.25 -10.63 20.48
C ASP A 246 -14.14 -9.17 20.96
N GLU A 247 -14.54 -8.23 20.09
CA GLU A 247 -14.67 -6.79 20.38
C GLU A 247 -13.38 -6.13 20.88
N ARG A 248 -12.22 -6.70 20.54
CA ARG A 248 -10.93 -6.07 20.80
C ARG A 248 -10.49 -5.24 19.59
N ILE A 249 -9.90 -4.10 19.85
CA ILE A 249 -9.37 -3.24 18.79
C ILE A 249 -7.89 -3.52 18.55
N LYS A 250 -7.51 -3.51 17.27
CA LYS A 250 -6.13 -3.55 16.80
C LYS A 250 -5.83 -2.34 15.93
N VAL A 251 -4.79 -1.61 16.30
CA VAL A 251 -4.26 -0.52 15.45
C VAL A 251 -3.65 -1.12 14.20
N LEU A 252 -4.10 -0.64 13.06
CA LEU A 252 -3.56 -1.01 11.77
C LEU A 252 -2.51 -0.03 11.29
N ASP A 253 -2.77 1.28 11.41
CA ASP A 253 -1.91 2.30 10.85
C ASP A 253 -2.12 3.66 11.49
N PHE A 254 -1.13 4.57 11.32
CA PHE A 254 -1.24 6.00 11.54
C PHE A 254 -0.88 6.73 10.25
N ASN A 255 -1.61 7.81 9.94
CA ASN A 255 -1.35 8.62 8.76
C ASN A 255 -1.42 10.11 9.12
N PRO A 256 -0.66 10.98 8.44
CA PRO A 256 -0.72 12.40 8.67
C PRO A 256 -2.08 12.98 8.26
N TRP A 257 -2.43 14.12 8.84
CA TRP A 257 -3.64 14.86 8.52
C TRP A 257 -3.54 15.53 7.15
N GLY A 258 -4.55 15.35 6.31
CA GLY A 258 -4.60 15.97 4.97
C GLY A 258 -3.77 15.23 3.91
N ALA A 259 -3.31 15.96 2.94
CA ALA A 259 -2.49 15.60 1.77
C ALA A 259 -2.64 14.14 1.27
N PHE A 260 -1.77 13.24 1.67
CA PHE A 260 -1.72 11.85 1.15
C PHE A 260 -2.71 10.88 1.82
N THR A 261 -3.53 11.38 2.74
CA THR A 261 -4.51 10.57 3.47
C THR A 261 -5.89 10.78 2.90
N LEU A 262 -6.56 9.70 2.49
CA LEU A 262 -7.92 9.79 1.98
C LEU A 262 -8.91 10.05 3.12
N PRO A 263 -9.82 11.05 2.98
CA PRO A 263 -10.85 11.33 3.99
C PRO A 263 -12.00 10.31 3.98
N LEU A 264 -12.07 9.41 3.00
CA LEU A 264 -13.05 8.33 2.82
C LEU A 264 -14.48 8.85 2.66
N LEU A 265 -15.35 8.69 3.67
CA LEU A 265 -16.74 9.15 3.65
C LEU A 265 -16.90 10.60 4.12
N PHE A 266 -15.81 11.26 4.49
CA PHE A 266 -15.75 12.68 4.83
C PHE A 266 -15.15 13.50 3.68
N ASP A 267 -15.20 14.80 3.81
CA ASP A 267 -14.40 15.76 3.07
C ASP A 267 -13.45 16.47 4.04
N TRP A 268 -12.24 16.84 3.59
CA TRP A 268 -11.27 17.51 4.45
C TRP A 268 -11.78 18.83 4.98
N GLU A 269 -12.54 19.59 4.19
CA GLU A 269 -13.13 20.86 4.62
C GLU A 269 -14.10 20.68 5.80
N GLU A 270 -14.94 19.63 5.80
CA GLU A 270 -15.83 19.29 6.92
C GLU A 270 -15.06 18.94 8.17
N LEU A 271 -14.00 18.11 8.02
CA LEU A 271 -13.15 17.70 9.13
C LEU A 271 -12.37 18.88 9.72
N GLU A 272 -12.00 19.86 8.90
CA GLU A 272 -11.33 21.08 9.34
C GLU A 272 -12.26 22.05 10.09
N GLN A 273 -13.54 22.05 9.82
CA GLN A 273 -14.53 22.87 10.52
C GLN A 273 -14.94 22.26 11.87
N ASN A 274 -14.79 20.95 12.05
CA ASN A 274 -15.12 20.26 13.29
C ASN A 274 -13.99 20.43 14.31
N THR A 275 -14.14 21.34 15.25
CA THR A 275 -13.14 21.67 16.28
C THR A 275 -13.11 20.69 17.44
N GLY A 276 -14.07 19.75 17.53
CA GLY A 276 -14.15 18.79 18.64
C GLY A 276 -14.39 19.43 20.01
N GLU A 277 -15.01 20.62 20.06
CA GLU A 277 -15.35 21.27 21.32
C GLU A 277 -16.29 20.43 22.18
N GLU A 278 -16.21 20.57 23.49
CA GLU A 278 -16.99 19.81 24.47
C GLU A 278 -18.49 19.81 24.12
N GLY A 279 -19.02 18.63 23.71
CA GLY A 279 -20.42 18.42 23.35
C GLY A 279 -20.67 18.03 21.88
N ASN A 280 -19.68 18.05 21.01
CA ASN A 280 -19.82 17.51 19.66
C ASN A 280 -19.66 15.97 19.70
N ASN A 281 -20.72 15.26 19.32
CA ASN A 281 -20.66 13.82 19.09
C ASN A 281 -19.67 13.53 17.97
N VAL A 282 -18.90 12.45 18.10
CA VAL A 282 -18.08 11.90 17.01
C VAL A 282 -19.00 11.54 15.84
N ASP A 283 -18.69 12.01 14.65
CA ASP A 283 -19.45 11.65 13.46
C ASP A 283 -18.98 10.28 12.93
N PHE A 284 -19.82 9.26 13.04
CA PHE A 284 -19.51 7.92 12.53
C PHE A 284 -20.24 7.66 11.21
N ARG A 285 -19.49 7.59 10.12
CA ARG A 285 -20.01 7.38 8.76
C ARG A 285 -19.73 5.98 8.23
N ILE A 286 -20.79 5.36 7.72
CA ILE A 286 -20.76 4.07 7.02
C ILE A 286 -21.50 4.20 5.71
N VAL A 287 -21.27 3.27 4.78
CA VAL A 287 -22.10 3.15 3.57
C VAL A 287 -23.47 2.62 3.99
N GLU A 288 -24.50 3.45 3.96
CA GLU A 288 -25.83 3.14 4.53
C GLU A 288 -26.73 2.35 3.58
N SER A 289 -26.41 2.30 2.29
CA SER A 289 -27.17 1.54 1.31
C SER A 289 -26.32 1.15 0.09
N GLN A 290 -26.78 0.15 -0.66
CA GLN A 290 -26.15 -0.26 -1.90
C GLN A 290 -26.01 0.89 -2.93
N CYS A 291 -27.00 1.81 -2.93
CA CYS A 291 -27.01 2.97 -3.84
C CYS A 291 -26.06 4.09 -3.40
N ALA A 292 -25.60 4.08 -2.16
CA ALA A 292 -24.68 5.09 -1.61
C ALA A 292 -23.19 4.74 -1.84
N VAL A 293 -22.90 3.60 -2.46
CA VAL A 293 -21.53 3.18 -2.80
C VAL A 293 -20.92 4.18 -3.77
N ARG A 294 -19.72 4.66 -3.43
CA ARG A 294 -18.91 5.55 -4.31
C ARG A 294 -17.90 4.72 -5.10
N PRO A 295 -18.18 4.31 -6.34
CA PRO A 295 -17.33 3.36 -7.08
C PRO A 295 -15.93 3.91 -7.43
N GLY A 296 -15.76 5.23 -7.45
CA GLY A 296 -14.49 5.90 -7.78
C GLY A 296 -13.44 5.90 -6.66
N LEU A 297 -13.77 5.48 -5.44
CA LEU A 297 -12.87 5.48 -4.29
C LEU A 297 -12.14 4.13 -4.08
N LYS A 298 -11.86 3.39 -5.14
CA LYS A 298 -11.00 2.19 -5.05
C LYS A 298 -9.60 2.62 -4.65
N THR A 299 -9.23 2.38 -3.40
CA THR A 299 -7.95 2.74 -2.79
C THR A 299 -6.72 1.99 -3.34
N ALA A 300 -6.89 1.19 -4.39
CA ALA A 300 -5.85 0.38 -5.02
C ALA A 300 -5.55 0.78 -6.48
N VAL A 301 -6.18 1.84 -6.99
CA VAL A 301 -5.90 2.33 -8.34
C VAL A 301 -5.20 3.68 -8.20
N PRO A 302 -4.02 3.90 -8.80
CA PRO A 302 -3.36 5.18 -8.83
C PRO A 302 -4.32 6.28 -9.32
N TYR A 303 -4.22 7.48 -8.74
CA TYR A 303 -5.12 8.60 -9.07
C TYR A 303 -5.12 8.92 -10.57
N ASP A 304 -3.98 8.75 -11.24
CA ASP A 304 -3.82 8.98 -12.68
C ASP A 304 -4.70 8.07 -13.54
N TYR A 305 -5.07 6.88 -13.04
CA TYR A 305 -6.01 5.97 -13.70
C TYR A 305 -7.49 6.35 -13.47
N LEU A 306 -7.75 7.22 -12.50
CA LEU A 306 -9.11 7.73 -12.21
C LEU A 306 -9.35 9.09 -12.84
N ASP A 307 -8.30 9.79 -13.25
CA ASP A 307 -8.40 11.09 -13.90
C ASP A 307 -8.69 10.90 -15.40
N THR A 308 -9.97 11.07 -15.75
CA THR A 308 -10.46 11.07 -17.15
C THR A 308 -10.58 12.48 -17.74
N SER A 309 -10.03 13.50 -17.07
CA SER A 309 -10.08 14.88 -17.55
C SER A 309 -9.26 15.09 -18.83
N THR A 310 -9.56 16.15 -19.54
CA THR A 310 -8.84 16.52 -20.77
C THR A 310 -7.36 16.83 -20.44
N GLY A 311 -6.44 16.07 -21.06
CA GLY A 311 -4.99 16.17 -20.82
C GLY A 311 -4.43 15.15 -19.83
N SER A 312 -5.27 14.32 -19.21
CA SER A 312 -4.86 13.20 -18.38
C SER A 312 -4.14 12.10 -19.17
N GLY A 313 -3.46 11.20 -18.48
CA GLY A 313 -2.84 10.03 -19.10
C GLY A 313 -3.83 9.15 -19.87
N TRP A 314 -5.07 9.02 -19.37
CA TRP A 314 -6.17 8.33 -20.07
C TRP A 314 -6.62 9.06 -21.34
N ASP A 315 -6.76 10.37 -21.30
CA ASP A 315 -7.11 11.17 -22.49
C ASP A 315 -6.03 11.04 -23.57
N GLN A 316 -4.76 11.05 -23.19
CA GLN A 316 -3.63 10.80 -24.11
C GLN A 316 -3.63 9.38 -24.67
N PHE A 317 -3.88 8.37 -23.82
CA PHE A 317 -3.96 6.97 -24.25
C PHE A 317 -5.11 6.76 -25.25
N LEU A 318 -6.30 7.28 -24.96
CA LEU A 318 -7.46 7.17 -25.86
C LEU A 318 -7.22 7.88 -27.17
N ARG A 319 -6.62 9.06 -27.19
CA ARG A 319 -6.24 9.77 -28.42
C ARG A 319 -5.23 9.00 -29.26
N ASN A 320 -4.24 8.39 -28.62
CA ASN A 320 -3.26 7.57 -29.32
C ASN A 320 -3.88 6.31 -29.89
N ALA A 321 -4.79 5.67 -29.16
CA ALA A 321 -5.53 4.50 -29.63
C ALA A 321 -6.45 4.85 -30.83
N ASP A 322 -7.14 5.98 -30.78
CA ASP A 322 -7.95 6.47 -31.91
C ASP A 322 -7.11 6.79 -33.14
N MET A 323 -5.94 7.42 -32.97
CA MET A 323 -5.02 7.69 -34.08
C MET A 323 -4.48 6.39 -34.71
N GLU A 324 -4.20 5.39 -33.90
CA GLU A 324 -3.71 4.10 -34.40
C GLU A 324 -4.83 3.32 -35.14
N LEU A 325 -6.05 3.33 -34.63
CA LEU A 325 -7.23 2.78 -35.29
C LEU A 325 -7.47 3.46 -36.64
N GLN A 326 -7.37 4.79 -36.72
CA GLN A 326 -7.52 5.54 -37.96
C GLN A 326 -6.40 5.23 -38.97
N ARG A 327 -5.16 4.99 -38.51
CA ARG A 327 -4.05 4.57 -39.37
C ARG A 327 -4.31 3.17 -39.96
N GLN A 328 -4.77 2.22 -39.14
CA GLN A 328 -5.09 0.86 -39.58
C GLN A 328 -6.25 0.84 -40.58
N THR A 329 -7.27 1.66 -40.37
CA THR A 329 -8.41 1.78 -41.27
C THR A 329 -7.99 2.37 -42.63
N ARG A 330 -7.15 3.40 -42.63
CA ARG A 330 -6.63 4.00 -43.88
C ARG A 330 -5.68 3.09 -44.63
N SER A 331 -4.89 2.25 -43.94
CA SER A 331 -4.02 1.29 -44.60
C SER A 331 -4.80 0.12 -45.19
N SER A 332 -5.94 -0.26 -44.64
CA SER A 332 -6.83 -1.28 -45.19
C SER A 332 -7.62 -0.77 -46.40
N GLU A 333 -7.97 0.52 -46.48
CA GLU A 333 -8.63 1.13 -47.63
C GLU A 333 -7.69 1.43 -48.79
N ALA A 334 -6.37 1.63 -48.53
CA ALA A 334 -5.37 1.87 -49.56
C ALA A 334 -4.81 0.55 -50.19
N GLY A 335 -5.16 -0.62 -49.66
CA GLY A 335 -4.75 -1.94 -50.13
C GLY A 335 -5.86 -2.73 -50.84
N ALA A 336 -7.05 -2.15 -50.99
CA ALA A 336 -8.17 -2.68 -51.76
C ALA A 336 -8.35 -1.90 -53.06
#